data_22d4050e65c6f82011ffde1bc2dcf922
#
_entry.id   22d4050e65c6f82011ffde1bc2dcf922
#
_cell.length_a   1.000
_cell.length_b   1.000
_cell.length_c   1.000
_cell.angle_alpha   90.00
_cell.angle_beta   90.00
_cell.angle_gamma   90.00
#
_symmetry.space_group_name_H-M   'P 1'
#
loop_
_entity.id
_entity.type
_entity.pdbx_description
1 polymer ?
#
loop_
_entity_poly.entity_id
_entity_poly.type
_entity_poly.pdbx_seq_one_letter_code
_entity_poly.pdbx_strand_id
1 'polypeptide(L)'
;MNITYPDLPISRRRNDILAAMREHQVIVVVGETGSGKTTQLPKMAMELAGEARGRVGCTQPRRLAAASVSRRVAEELNCDLGGLVGYQVRFEEKAGLDTRLKFMTDGILLAETQHDPDLRQYHTLILDEAHERSLNIDFLLGYLRLLLGRRRDL
;
A
#
# COMPACT_ATOMS: atom_id res chain seq x y z
N MET A 1 -15.83 5.26 8.34
CA MET A 1 -14.78 4.59 9.14
C MET A 1 -13.94 5.64 9.86
N ASN A 2 -13.78 5.56 11.15
CA ASN A 2 -12.98 6.53 11.90
C ASN A 2 -11.55 5.95 12.06
N ILE A 3 -10.63 6.44 11.26
CA ILE A 3 -9.22 5.98 11.28
C ILE A 3 -8.46 6.84 12.29
N THR A 4 -7.89 6.19 13.29
CA THR A 4 -7.06 6.83 14.30
C THR A 4 -5.57 6.67 13.95
N TYR A 5 -4.78 7.66 14.35
CA TYR A 5 -3.35 7.70 14.11
C TYR A 5 -2.59 7.85 15.42
N PRO A 6 -1.64 6.97 15.73
CA PRO A 6 -0.76 7.15 16.87
C PRO A 6 0.11 8.39 16.68
N ASP A 7 0.63 8.95 17.79
CA ASP A 7 1.54 10.10 17.73
C ASP A 7 2.92 9.66 17.23
N LEU A 8 3.08 9.66 15.93
CA LEU A 8 4.32 9.35 15.21
C LEU A 8 4.74 10.55 14.34
N PRO A 9 6.02 10.69 14.00
CA PRO A 9 6.48 11.81 13.17
C PRO A 9 5.67 11.98 11.88
N ILE A 10 5.33 10.88 11.20
CA ILE A 10 4.54 10.93 9.97
C ILE A 10 3.08 11.35 10.22
N SER A 11 2.51 10.99 11.36
CA SER A 11 1.13 11.34 11.70
C SER A 11 0.95 12.86 11.83
N ARG A 12 1.98 13.56 12.30
CA ARG A 12 2.00 15.03 12.38
C ARG A 12 1.99 15.71 11.01
N ARG A 13 2.43 15.00 9.97
CA ARG A 13 2.42 15.48 8.57
C ARG A 13 1.26 14.93 7.74
N ARG A 14 0.28 14.31 8.40
CA ARG A 14 -0.86 13.66 7.73
C ARG A 14 -1.57 14.59 6.74
N ASN A 15 -1.89 15.80 7.14
CA ASN A 15 -2.61 16.74 6.29
C ASN A 15 -1.82 17.13 5.03
N ASP A 16 -0.50 17.34 5.16
CA ASP A 16 0.38 17.62 4.03
C ASP A 16 0.46 16.45 3.06
N ILE A 17 0.55 15.22 3.61
CA ILE A 17 0.61 13.99 2.81
C ILE A 17 -0.71 13.76 2.07
N LEU A 18 -1.84 13.91 2.75
CA LEU A 18 -3.15 13.78 2.10
C LEU A 18 -3.37 14.82 1.01
N ALA A 19 -2.91 16.05 1.22
CA ALA A 19 -2.96 17.11 0.19
C ALA A 19 -2.12 16.72 -1.03
N ALA A 20 -0.88 16.27 -0.80
CA ALA A 20 0.00 15.82 -1.88
C ALA A 20 -0.60 14.63 -2.66
N MET A 21 -1.20 13.65 -1.96
CA MET A 21 -1.87 12.52 -2.59
C MET A 21 -3.07 12.93 -3.46
N ARG A 22 -3.78 14.02 -3.10
CA ARG A 22 -4.90 14.54 -3.91
C ARG A 22 -4.44 15.30 -5.15
N GLU A 23 -3.32 16.00 -5.05
CA GLU A 23 -2.83 16.88 -6.10
C GLU A 23 -1.95 16.18 -7.13
N HIS A 24 -1.29 15.08 -6.73
CA HIS A 24 -0.30 14.41 -7.56
C HIS A 24 -0.59 12.92 -7.71
N GLN A 25 -0.42 12.41 -8.93
CA GLN A 25 -0.55 10.99 -9.23
C GLN A 25 0.57 10.17 -8.60
N VAL A 26 1.75 10.75 -8.44
CA VAL A 26 2.91 10.12 -7.81
C VAL A 26 3.50 11.03 -6.75
N ILE A 27 3.72 10.51 -5.56
CA ILE A 27 4.45 11.19 -4.50
C ILE A 27 5.59 10.31 -3.98
N VAL A 28 6.63 10.94 -3.49
CA VAL A 28 7.73 10.27 -2.81
C VAL A 28 7.75 10.75 -1.36
N VAL A 29 7.62 9.82 -0.43
CA VAL A 29 7.65 10.10 1.00
C VAL A 29 8.98 9.62 1.57
N VAL A 30 9.79 10.55 2.04
CA VAL A 30 11.09 10.28 2.65
C VAL A 30 10.99 10.54 4.15
N GLY A 31 11.51 9.64 4.94
CA GLY A 31 11.54 9.77 6.39
C GLY A 31 12.41 8.68 7.02
N GLU A 32 12.87 8.94 8.22
CA GLU A 32 13.71 8.01 8.97
C GLU A 32 12.98 6.72 9.31
N THR A 33 13.76 5.66 9.57
CA THR A 33 13.26 4.40 10.14
C THR A 33 12.57 4.69 11.48
N GLY A 34 11.38 4.11 11.69
CA GLY A 34 10.61 4.34 12.90
C GLY A 34 9.74 5.59 12.87
N SER A 35 9.70 6.36 11.77
CA SER A 35 8.81 7.52 11.61
C SER A 35 7.33 7.12 11.42
N GLY A 36 7.04 5.84 11.16
CA GLY A 36 5.70 5.29 10.97
C GLY A 36 5.22 5.21 9.53
N LYS A 37 6.09 5.44 8.53
CA LYS A 37 5.71 5.39 7.10
C LYS A 37 4.98 4.09 6.74
N THR A 38 5.58 2.97 7.08
CA THR A 38 5.11 1.63 6.67
C THR A 38 3.71 1.32 7.17
N THR A 39 3.35 1.76 8.38
CA THR A 39 2.04 1.49 8.98
C THR A 39 1.02 2.59 8.73
N GLN A 40 1.44 3.86 8.65
CA GLN A 40 0.50 4.97 8.60
C GLN A 40 0.15 5.44 7.19
N LEU A 41 1.08 5.40 6.23
CA LEU A 41 0.78 5.76 4.84
C LEU A 41 -0.36 4.93 4.23
N PRO A 42 -0.40 3.59 4.44
CA PRO A 42 -1.52 2.79 3.95
C PRO A 42 -2.87 3.21 4.51
N LYS A 43 -2.91 3.60 5.79
CA LYS A 43 -4.13 4.11 6.43
C LYS A 43 -4.56 5.46 5.84
N MET A 44 -3.61 6.35 5.57
CA MET A 44 -3.87 7.64 4.91
C MET A 44 -4.42 7.44 3.48
N ALA A 45 -3.84 6.52 2.73
CA ALA A 45 -4.32 6.17 1.39
C ALA A 45 -5.75 5.61 1.43
N MET A 46 -6.05 4.75 2.40
CA MET A 46 -7.39 4.20 2.60
C MET A 46 -8.39 5.26 3.03
N GLU A 47 -7.99 6.20 3.89
CA GLU A 47 -8.80 7.35 4.29
C GLU A 47 -9.15 8.22 3.07
N LEU A 48 -8.17 8.52 2.24
CA LEU A 48 -8.35 9.33 1.04
C LEU A 48 -9.29 8.68 0.04
N ALA A 49 -9.19 7.35 -0.11
CA ALA A 49 -10.06 6.59 -0.98
C ALA A 49 -11.52 6.60 -0.53
N GLY A 50 -11.78 6.71 0.77
CA GLY A 50 -13.13 6.67 1.34
C GLY A 50 -13.89 5.42 0.90
N GLU A 51 -15.01 5.61 0.21
CA GLU A 51 -15.85 4.52 -0.33
C GLU A 51 -15.52 4.18 -1.80
N ALA A 52 -14.45 4.74 -2.35
CA ALA A 52 -14.05 4.45 -3.72
C ALA A 52 -13.84 2.95 -3.94
N ARG A 53 -14.17 2.49 -5.12
CA ARG A 53 -13.94 1.10 -5.50
C ARG A 53 -12.45 0.83 -5.66
N GLY A 54 -12.04 -0.36 -5.26
CA GLY A 54 -10.66 -0.81 -5.35
C GLY A 54 -9.95 -0.85 -3.99
N ARG A 55 -8.71 -1.26 -4.04
CA ARG A 55 -7.86 -1.52 -2.89
C ARG A 55 -6.69 -0.56 -2.83
N VAL A 56 -6.15 -0.41 -1.64
CA VAL A 56 -4.78 0.06 -1.43
C VAL A 56 -3.87 -1.15 -1.41
N GLY A 57 -2.89 -1.21 -2.31
CA GLY A 57 -1.86 -2.24 -2.32
C GLY A 57 -0.55 -1.69 -1.76
N CYS A 58 0.09 -2.44 -0.87
CA CYS A 58 1.36 -2.07 -0.26
C CYS A 58 2.37 -3.18 -0.43
N THR A 59 3.47 -2.91 -1.11
CA THR A 59 4.53 -3.90 -1.25
C THR A 59 5.56 -3.81 -0.15
N GLN A 60 6.10 -4.96 0.20
CA GLN A 60 7.21 -5.14 1.13
C GLN A 60 8.25 -6.07 0.50
N PRO A 61 9.55 -5.84 0.70
CA PRO A 61 10.57 -6.67 0.08
C PRO A 61 10.64 -8.08 0.67
N ARG A 62 10.14 -8.28 1.91
CA ARG A 62 10.24 -9.55 2.64
C ARG A 62 8.87 -10.07 3.07
N ARG A 63 8.67 -11.38 2.99
CA ARG A 63 7.44 -12.08 3.37
C ARG A 63 7.03 -11.81 4.81
N LEU A 64 7.98 -11.90 5.75
CA LEU A 64 7.71 -11.66 7.18
C LEU A 64 7.29 -10.22 7.43
N ALA A 65 7.90 -9.25 6.73
CA ALA A 65 7.50 -7.85 6.84
C ALA A 65 6.05 -7.64 6.37
N ALA A 66 5.66 -8.18 5.22
CA ALA A 66 4.29 -8.07 4.71
C ALA A 66 3.27 -8.61 5.72
N ALA A 67 3.51 -9.79 6.29
CA ALA A 67 2.63 -10.42 7.27
C ALA A 67 2.58 -9.65 8.60
N SER A 68 3.74 -9.21 9.13
CA SER A 68 3.79 -8.52 10.41
C SER A 68 3.21 -7.10 10.35
N VAL A 69 3.48 -6.37 9.28
CA VAL A 69 2.91 -5.02 9.08
C VAL A 69 1.39 -5.09 8.93
N SER A 70 0.89 -6.05 8.15
CA SER A 70 -0.55 -6.21 7.98
C SER A 70 -1.27 -6.51 9.31
N ARG A 71 -0.67 -7.36 10.14
CA ARG A 71 -1.19 -7.64 11.49
C ARG A 71 -1.21 -6.39 12.35
N ARG A 72 -0.13 -5.63 12.38
CA ARG A 72 -0.02 -4.39 13.14
C ARG A 72 -1.08 -3.37 12.71
N VAL A 73 -1.26 -3.19 11.41
CA VAL A 73 -2.27 -2.25 10.89
C VAL A 73 -3.69 -2.73 11.20
N ALA A 74 -3.96 -4.04 11.11
CA ALA A 74 -5.25 -4.59 11.50
C ALA A 74 -5.56 -4.34 12.99
N GLU A 75 -4.58 -4.52 13.88
CA GLU A 75 -4.70 -4.19 15.31
C GLU A 75 -5.00 -2.70 15.50
N GLU A 76 -4.30 -1.80 14.84
CA GLU A 76 -4.52 -0.35 14.93
C GLU A 76 -5.90 0.08 14.40
N LEU A 77 -6.44 -0.64 13.43
CA LEU A 77 -7.78 -0.41 12.87
C LEU A 77 -8.88 -1.20 13.59
N ASN A 78 -8.50 -1.96 14.61
CA ASN A 78 -9.40 -2.81 15.40
C ASN A 78 -10.26 -3.73 14.52
N CYS A 79 -9.60 -4.41 13.58
CA CYS A 79 -10.25 -5.35 12.66
C CYS A 79 -9.47 -6.68 12.57
N ASP A 80 -10.17 -7.72 12.15
CA ASP A 80 -9.56 -9.02 11.94
C ASP A 80 -8.70 -9.03 10.68
N LEU A 81 -7.54 -9.69 10.77
CA LEU A 81 -6.68 -9.92 9.62
C LEU A 81 -7.33 -10.91 8.65
N GLY A 82 -7.38 -10.54 7.38
CA GLY A 82 -8.09 -11.25 6.32
C GLY A 82 -9.45 -10.65 5.96
N GLY A 83 -9.93 -9.72 6.79
CA GLY A 83 -11.08 -8.87 6.49
C GLY A 83 -10.66 -7.58 5.77
N LEU A 84 -10.89 -6.43 6.40
CA LEU A 84 -10.54 -5.11 5.86
C LEU A 84 -9.06 -4.98 5.50
N VAL A 85 -8.18 -5.53 6.34
CA VAL A 85 -6.74 -5.60 6.13
C VAL A 85 -6.34 -7.04 5.88
N GLY A 86 -5.59 -7.27 4.82
CA GLY A 86 -5.09 -8.59 4.49
C GLY A 86 -3.68 -8.56 3.93
N TYR A 87 -3.12 -9.73 3.67
CA TYR A 87 -1.81 -9.85 3.01
C TYR A 87 -1.75 -11.06 2.09
N GLN A 88 -0.82 -11.00 1.17
CA GLN A 88 -0.47 -12.11 0.31
C GLN A 88 1.04 -12.20 0.14
N VAL A 89 1.57 -13.36 0.42
CA VAL A 89 2.95 -13.75 0.16
C VAL A 89 2.97 -15.07 -0.59
N ARG A 90 4.14 -15.52 -1.02
CA ARG A 90 4.25 -16.80 -1.72
C ARG A 90 3.74 -17.94 -0.85
N PHE A 91 2.78 -18.70 -1.38
CA PHE A 91 2.11 -19.84 -0.75
C PHE A 91 1.18 -19.52 0.44
N GLU A 92 0.96 -18.26 0.76
CA GLU A 92 0.05 -17.88 1.84
C GLU A 92 -0.72 -16.62 1.46
N GLU A 93 -2.05 -16.68 1.60
CA GLU A 93 -2.94 -15.55 1.40
C GLU A 93 -3.94 -15.45 2.54
N LYS A 94 -4.03 -14.26 3.13
CA LYS A 94 -5.08 -13.84 4.06
C LYS A 94 -5.69 -12.55 3.58
N ALA A 95 -6.36 -12.60 2.44
CA ALA A 95 -7.09 -11.48 1.86
C ALA A 95 -8.34 -12.02 1.17
N GLY A 96 -9.43 -11.29 1.25
CA GLY A 96 -10.72 -11.66 0.69
C GLY A 96 -11.32 -10.56 -0.17
N LEU A 97 -12.57 -10.74 -0.58
CA LEU A 97 -13.31 -9.76 -1.40
C LEU A 97 -13.50 -8.43 -0.69
N ASP A 98 -13.63 -8.44 0.65
CA ASP A 98 -13.82 -7.26 1.47
C ASP A 98 -12.51 -6.55 1.85
N THR A 99 -11.36 -7.10 1.46
CA THR A 99 -10.06 -6.52 1.78
C THR A 99 -9.89 -5.21 1.00
N ARG A 100 -9.71 -4.13 1.73
CA ARG A 100 -9.48 -2.77 1.21
C ARG A 100 -8.00 -2.37 1.26
N LEU A 101 -7.25 -2.95 2.17
CA LEU A 101 -5.82 -2.73 2.32
C LEU A 101 -5.10 -4.08 2.25
N LYS A 102 -4.31 -4.27 1.20
CA LYS A 102 -3.59 -5.52 0.95
C LYS A 102 -2.09 -5.30 0.98
N PHE A 103 -1.44 -5.94 1.93
CA PHE A 103 0.02 -6.02 1.96
C PHE A 103 0.50 -7.23 1.15
N MET A 104 1.62 -7.09 0.48
CA MET A 104 2.16 -8.16 -0.36
C MET A 104 3.66 -7.99 -0.56
N THR A 105 4.33 -9.04 -0.99
CA THR A 105 5.71 -8.89 -1.48
C THR A 105 5.71 -8.27 -2.88
N ASP A 106 6.85 -7.68 -3.25
CA ASP A 106 7.06 -7.10 -4.58
C ASP A 106 6.78 -8.13 -5.68
N GLY A 107 7.20 -9.38 -5.46
CA GLY A 107 6.99 -10.49 -6.38
C GLY A 107 5.52 -10.86 -6.58
N ILE A 108 4.68 -10.70 -5.55
CA ILE A 108 3.23 -10.94 -5.68
C ILE A 108 2.60 -9.87 -6.57
N LEU A 109 2.91 -8.59 -6.38
CA LEU A 109 2.39 -7.52 -7.25
C LEU A 109 2.85 -7.73 -8.69
N LEU A 110 4.09 -8.11 -8.88
CA LEU A 110 4.62 -8.42 -10.21
C LEU A 110 3.87 -9.59 -10.86
N ALA A 111 3.58 -10.65 -10.11
CA ALA A 111 2.79 -11.78 -10.60
C ALA A 111 1.35 -11.37 -10.96
N GLU A 112 0.73 -10.48 -10.21
CA GLU A 112 -0.62 -9.97 -10.49
C GLU A 112 -0.71 -9.26 -11.84
N THR A 113 0.34 -8.63 -12.32
CA THR A 113 0.37 -7.98 -13.65
C THR A 113 0.15 -8.96 -14.80
N GLN A 114 0.34 -10.26 -14.60
CA GLN A 114 0.10 -11.30 -15.61
C GLN A 114 -1.40 -11.53 -15.86
N HIS A 115 -2.23 -11.35 -14.84
CA HIS A 115 -3.68 -11.57 -14.88
C HIS A 115 -4.48 -10.26 -14.90
N ASP A 116 -3.92 -9.20 -14.35
CA ASP A 116 -4.49 -7.85 -14.28
C ASP A 116 -3.43 -6.83 -14.73
N PRO A 117 -3.18 -6.73 -16.05
CA PRO A 117 -2.10 -5.87 -16.58
C PRO A 117 -2.25 -4.39 -16.22
N ASP A 118 -3.47 -3.92 -16.06
CA ASP A 118 -3.76 -2.53 -15.68
C ASP A 118 -3.93 -2.36 -14.17
N LEU A 119 -3.70 -3.42 -13.37
CA LEU A 119 -3.83 -3.41 -11.91
C LEU A 119 -5.14 -2.77 -11.44
N ARG A 120 -6.25 -3.12 -12.10
CA ARG A 120 -7.57 -2.48 -11.93
C ARG A 120 -8.18 -2.67 -10.55
N GLN A 121 -7.73 -3.69 -9.81
CA GLN A 121 -8.15 -3.91 -8.44
C GLN A 121 -7.63 -2.83 -7.47
N TYR A 122 -6.61 -2.08 -7.86
CA TYR A 122 -6.01 -1.05 -7.02
C TYR A 122 -6.37 0.36 -7.49
N HIS A 123 -6.67 1.24 -6.54
CA HIS A 123 -6.75 2.69 -6.77
C HIS A 123 -5.51 3.41 -6.24
N THR A 124 -4.75 2.78 -5.35
CA THR A 124 -3.50 3.31 -4.81
C THR A 124 -2.50 2.17 -4.61
N LEU A 125 -1.28 2.41 -5.01
CA LEU A 125 -0.16 1.50 -4.77
C LEU A 125 0.93 2.21 -3.97
N ILE A 126 1.44 1.54 -2.96
CA ILE A 126 2.56 2.00 -2.14
C ILE A 126 3.69 1.00 -2.29
N LEU A 127 4.81 1.44 -2.83
CA LEU A 127 6.03 0.65 -2.92
C LEU A 127 6.93 1.05 -1.75
N ASP A 128 6.86 0.27 -0.67
CA ASP A 128 7.68 0.51 0.51
C ASP A 128 9.11 -0.01 0.31
N GLU A 129 10.06 0.62 0.99
CA GLU A 129 11.50 0.27 0.90
C GLU A 129 12.03 0.32 -0.55
N ALA A 130 11.48 1.21 -1.39
CA ALA A 130 11.86 1.33 -2.81
C ALA A 130 13.35 1.66 -3.02
N HIS A 131 14.01 2.23 -2.01
CA HIS A 131 15.45 2.52 -2.00
C HIS A 131 16.34 1.27 -2.00
N GLU A 132 15.81 0.10 -1.61
CA GLU A 132 16.57 -1.16 -1.67
C GLU A 132 16.89 -1.58 -3.11
N ARG A 133 16.18 -1.04 -4.11
CA ARG A 133 16.47 -1.24 -5.53
C ARG A 133 16.58 -2.70 -5.93
N SER A 134 15.69 -3.56 -5.41
CA SER A 134 15.61 -4.95 -5.87
C SER A 134 15.22 -5.00 -7.35
N LEU A 135 15.53 -6.12 -8.02
CA LEU A 135 15.13 -6.33 -9.42
C LEU A 135 13.62 -6.19 -9.62
N ASN A 136 12.82 -6.73 -8.68
CA ASN A 136 11.37 -6.63 -8.72
C ASN A 136 10.90 -5.19 -8.60
N ILE A 137 11.45 -4.41 -7.68
CA ILE A 137 11.11 -3.00 -7.49
C ILE A 137 11.48 -2.18 -8.72
N ASP A 138 12.66 -2.36 -9.28
CA ASP A 138 13.09 -1.63 -10.48
C ASP A 138 12.19 -1.94 -11.68
N PHE A 139 11.79 -3.21 -11.84
CA PHE A 139 10.83 -3.60 -12.88
C PHE A 139 9.45 -2.98 -12.64
N LEU A 140 8.94 -3.04 -11.40
CA LEU A 140 7.64 -2.47 -11.04
C LEU A 140 7.61 -0.95 -11.26
N LEU A 141 8.66 -0.22 -10.89
CA LEU A 141 8.75 1.21 -11.13
C LEU A 141 8.66 1.55 -12.63
N GLY A 142 9.36 0.80 -13.47
CA GLY A 142 9.28 0.95 -14.93
C GLY A 142 7.90 0.61 -15.47
N TYR A 143 7.31 -0.49 -15.00
CA TYR A 143 5.97 -0.93 -15.37
C TYR A 143 4.91 0.10 -15.00
N LEU A 144 4.93 0.58 -13.75
CA LEU A 144 3.99 1.56 -13.25
C LEU A 144 4.13 2.89 -13.97
N ARG A 145 5.34 3.33 -14.30
CA ARG A 145 5.54 4.54 -15.10
C ARG A 145 4.77 4.51 -16.42
N LEU A 146 4.77 3.37 -17.10
CA LEU A 146 4.00 3.18 -18.34
C LEU A 146 2.49 3.09 -18.06
N LEU A 147 2.11 2.39 -16.99
CA LEU A 147 0.71 2.22 -16.60
C LEU A 147 0.03 3.54 -16.25
N LEU A 148 0.71 4.45 -15.56
CA LEU A 148 0.18 5.75 -15.15
C LEU A 148 -0.25 6.63 -16.36
N GLY A 149 0.33 6.42 -17.54
CA GLY A 149 -0.11 7.06 -18.77
C GLY A 149 -1.50 6.63 -19.22
N ARG A 150 -1.88 5.38 -18.92
CA ARG A 150 -3.19 4.79 -19.24
C ARG A 150 -4.18 4.92 -18.08
N ARG A 151 -3.71 4.81 -16.84
CA ARG A 151 -4.53 4.88 -15.62
C ARG A 151 -4.31 6.21 -14.90
N ARG A 152 -5.11 7.21 -15.28
CA ARG A 152 -5.05 8.54 -14.65
C ARG A 152 -5.63 8.58 -13.24
N ASP A 153 -6.37 7.55 -12.87
CA ASP A 153 -7.04 7.36 -11.58
C ASP A 153 -6.18 6.62 -10.53
N LEU A 154 -5.05 6.05 -10.97
CA LEU A 154 -4.14 5.35 -10.07
C LEU A 154 -3.22 6.33 -9.38
#